data_b078893104fa1ffd88deac7b08569f14
#
_entry.id   b078893104fa1ffd88deac7b08569f14
#
_cell.length_a   1.000
_cell.length_b   1.000
_cell.length_c   1.000
_cell.angle_alpha   90.00
_cell.angle_beta   90.00
_cell.angle_gamma   90.00
#
_symmetry.space_group_name_H-M   'P 1'
#
loop_
_entity.id
_entity.type
_entity.pdbx_description
1 polymer ?
#
loop_
_entity_poly.entity_id
_entity_poly.type
_entity_poly.pdbx_seq_one_letter_code
_entity_poly.pdbx_strand_id
1 'polypeptide(L)'
;MKRTIIDASQLELNDNVVSIKRVTKVVKGGRNMRFAALVVVGDGNGHVGAGVGKAAEIPEAIRKGKEDAMKHLVEIPLDDNKSVPHDYIGEFGGARALLKRAPEGTGIIAGGPARSVLELAGYKNIRTKSLGSNNKQNVVLATIAGLQAMKTPEEVARLRGKSVSEIVG
;
A
#
# COMPACT_ATOMS: atom_id res chain seq x y z
N MET A 1 10.69 9.15 -12.86
CA MET A 1 10.44 9.54 -11.45
C MET A 1 11.65 9.17 -10.61
N LYS A 2 12.26 10.11 -9.90
CA LYS A 2 13.33 9.80 -8.93
C LYS A 2 12.69 9.06 -7.76
N ARG A 3 13.10 7.82 -7.51
CA ARG A 3 12.73 7.12 -6.26
C ARG A 3 13.45 7.83 -5.12
N THR A 4 12.71 8.55 -4.30
CA THR A 4 13.23 9.03 -3.01
C THR A 4 13.37 7.79 -2.13
N ILE A 5 14.58 7.44 -1.75
CA ILE A 5 14.82 6.34 -0.80
C ILE A 5 14.52 6.92 0.58
N ILE A 6 13.47 6.39 1.21
CA ILE A 6 13.07 6.76 2.56
C ILE A 6 13.88 5.90 3.53
N ASP A 7 14.54 6.54 4.50
CA ASP A 7 15.31 5.82 5.50
C ASP A 7 14.38 5.22 6.56
N ALA A 8 14.16 3.92 6.47
CA ALA A 8 13.30 3.17 7.37
C ALA A 8 13.75 3.19 8.85
N SER A 9 15.05 3.50 9.11
CA SER A 9 15.61 3.51 10.47
C SER A 9 15.14 4.70 11.31
N GLN A 10 14.64 5.76 10.68
CA GLN A 10 14.15 6.98 11.33
C GLN A 10 12.64 6.95 11.62
N LEU A 11 11.94 5.89 11.20
CA LEU A 11 10.50 5.77 11.29
C LEU A 11 10.10 4.66 12.28
N GLU A 12 9.07 4.93 13.09
CA GLU A 12 8.42 3.90 13.90
C GLU A 12 7.45 3.10 13.01
N LEU A 13 7.93 2.00 12.46
CA LEU A 13 7.17 1.19 11.52
C LEU A 13 6.41 0.08 12.22
N ASN A 14 5.10 0.07 12.04
CA ASN A 14 4.23 -1.04 12.36
C ASN A 14 4.13 -1.98 11.15
N ASP A 15 3.91 -3.27 11.39
CA ASP A 15 3.77 -4.26 10.34
C ASP A 15 2.48 -5.07 10.47
N ASN A 16 1.94 -5.49 9.34
CA ASN A 16 0.77 -6.36 9.25
C ASN A 16 1.00 -7.45 8.22
N VAL A 17 0.74 -8.70 8.60
CA VAL A 17 0.83 -9.86 7.72
C VAL A 17 -0.50 -10.06 6.99
N VAL A 18 -0.56 -9.66 5.74
CA VAL A 18 -1.78 -9.73 4.91
C VAL A 18 -2.12 -11.17 4.52
N SER A 19 -1.12 -11.99 4.20
CA SER A 19 -1.36 -13.39 3.89
C SER A 19 -0.09 -14.23 3.98
N ILE A 20 -0.27 -15.48 4.39
CA ILE A 20 0.75 -16.52 4.34
C ILE A 20 0.24 -17.62 3.40
N LYS A 21 1.08 -18.06 2.48
CA LYS A 21 0.77 -19.15 1.54
C LYS A 21 1.90 -20.17 1.55
N ARG A 22 1.54 -21.45 1.53
CA ARG A 22 2.51 -22.51 1.28
C ARG A 22 2.73 -22.64 -0.22
N VAL A 23 3.97 -22.52 -0.67
CA VAL A 23 4.39 -22.64 -2.06
C VAL A 23 5.28 -23.86 -2.22
N THR A 24 5.18 -24.55 -3.34
CA THR A 24 5.91 -25.79 -3.59
C THR A 24 6.63 -25.70 -4.92
N LYS A 25 7.91 -26.07 -4.93
CA LYS A 25 8.69 -26.28 -6.14
C LYS A 25 8.89 -27.77 -6.34
N VAL A 26 8.42 -28.30 -7.46
CA VAL A 26 8.65 -29.68 -7.85
C VAL A 26 10.04 -29.80 -8.47
N VAL A 27 10.83 -30.74 -7.98
CA VAL A 27 12.19 -31.05 -8.44
C VAL A 27 12.32 -32.54 -8.74
N LYS A 28 13.38 -32.96 -9.45
CA LYS A 28 13.71 -34.39 -9.60
C LYS A 28 13.92 -34.98 -8.21
N GLY A 29 13.13 -35.99 -7.82
CA GLY A 29 13.21 -36.63 -6.53
C GLY A 29 12.26 -36.11 -5.44
N GLY A 30 11.41 -35.12 -5.69
CA GLY A 30 10.43 -34.70 -4.70
C GLY A 30 9.88 -33.28 -4.84
N ARG A 31 9.39 -32.74 -3.72
CA ARG A 31 8.78 -31.42 -3.63
C ARG A 31 9.44 -30.61 -2.51
N ASN A 32 9.99 -29.44 -2.87
CA ASN A 32 10.49 -28.48 -1.89
C ASN A 32 9.38 -27.53 -1.49
N MET A 33 8.94 -27.58 -0.23
CA MET A 33 7.91 -26.71 0.31
C MET A 33 8.54 -25.50 0.99
N ARG A 34 7.94 -24.32 0.78
CA ARG A 34 8.29 -23.07 1.44
C ARG A 34 7.04 -22.28 1.79
N PHE A 35 7.18 -21.32 2.67
CA PHE A 35 6.14 -20.35 3.00
C PHE A 35 6.45 -19.02 2.34
N ALA A 36 5.42 -18.39 1.77
CA ALA A 36 5.48 -17.04 1.25
C ALA A 36 4.57 -16.16 2.11
N ALA A 37 5.14 -15.13 2.76
CA ALA A 37 4.41 -14.15 3.54
C ALA A 37 4.36 -12.82 2.77
N LEU A 38 3.16 -12.26 2.63
CA LEU A 38 2.93 -10.89 2.16
C LEU A 38 2.80 -10.00 3.38
N VAL A 39 3.71 -9.05 3.54
CA VAL A 39 3.78 -8.13 4.67
C VAL A 39 3.66 -6.70 4.18
N VAL A 40 2.91 -5.88 4.90
CA VAL A 40 2.82 -4.44 4.71
C VAL A 40 3.39 -3.76 5.95
N VAL A 41 4.16 -2.70 5.76
CA VAL A 41 4.70 -1.87 6.83
C VAL A 41 4.30 -0.42 6.62
N GLY A 42 4.14 0.34 7.71
CA GLY A 42 3.83 1.77 7.66
C GLY A 42 3.98 2.44 9.01
N ASP A 43 4.06 3.76 9.00
CA ASP A 43 4.25 4.61 10.19
C ASP A 43 2.95 5.28 10.67
N GLY A 44 1.84 5.11 9.94
CA GLY A 44 0.58 5.81 10.21
C GLY A 44 0.58 7.30 9.87
N ASN A 45 1.64 7.80 9.22
CA ASN A 45 1.84 9.23 8.91
C ASN A 45 2.15 9.49 7.42
N GLY A 46 1.69 8.62 6.54
CA GLY A 46 1.85 8.79 5.10
C GLY A 46 2.99 7.99 4.48
N HIS A 47 3.63 7.09 5.23
CA HIS A 47 4.62 6.17 4.66
C HIS A 47 4.09 4.74 4.73
N VAL A 48 4.14 4.03 3.62
CA VAL A 48 3.71 2.64 3.54
C VAL A 48 4.58 1.87 2.54
N GLY A 49 4.81 0.60 2.83
CA GLY A 49 5.54 -0.30 1.94
C GLY A 49 4.98 -1.71 1.99
N ALA A 50 5.17 -2.46 0.94
CA ALA A 50 4.78 -3.87 0.89
C ALA A 50 5.93 -4.74 0.38
N GLY A 51 6.07 -5.92 0.97
CA GLY A 51 7.12 -6.86 0.61
C GLY A 51 6.66 -8.31 0.71
N VAL A 52 7.38 -9.18 0.04
CA VAL A 52 7.12 -10.63 0.03
C VAL A 52 8.36 -11.38 0.45
N GLY A 53 8.27 -12.05 1.59
CA GLY A 53 9.32 -12.95 2.07
C GLY A 53 9.00 -14.41 1.79
N LYS A 54 10.01 -15.19 1.45
CA LYS A 54 9.90 -16.64 1.25
C LYS A 54 10.98 -17.37 2.06
N ALA A 55 10.55 -18.34 2.88
CA ALA A 55 11.47 -19.17 3.68
C ALA A 55 10.90 -20.58 3.93
N ALA A 56 11.70 -21.44 4.51
CA ALA A 56 11.27 -22.78 4.93
C ALA A 56 10.30 -22.71 6.12
N GLU A 57 10.48 -21.71 6.98
CA GLU A 57 9.66 -21.46 8.18
C GLU A 57 8.87 -20.16 8.06
N ILE A 58 7.70 -20.10 8.71
CA ILE A 58 6.81 -18.94 8.69
C ILE A 58 7.44 -17.70 9.31
N PRO A 59 8.06 -17.74 10.53
CA PRO A 59 8.67 -16.54 11.13
C PRO A 59 9.76 -15.93 10.26
N GLU A 60 10.60 -16.77 9.64
CA GLU A 60 11.63 -16.33 8.71
C GLU A 60 11.05 -15.70 7.43
N ALA A 61 9.95 -16.25 6.91
CA ALA A 61 9.26 -15.67 5.77
C ALA A 61 8.70 -14.28 6.10
N ILE A 62 8.13 -14.08 7.29
CA ILE A 62 7.61 -12.79 7.77
C ILE A 62 8.77 -11.79 7.94
N ARG A 63 9.86 -12.18 8.60
CA ARG A 63 11.05 -11.33 8.79
C ARG A 63 11.59 -10.81 7.45
N LYS A 64 11.78 -11.71 6.47
CA LYS A 64 12.22 -11.35 5.13
C LYS A 64 11.21 -10.46 4.38
N GLY A 65 9.91 -10.73 4.57
CA GLY A 65 8.85 -9.89 4.00
C GLY A 65 8.87 -8.47 4.55
N LYS A 66 9.11 -8.32 5.87
CA LYS A 66 9.25 -7.01 6.52
C LYS A 66 10.48 -6.25 6.00
N GLU A 67 11.64 -6.90 5.92
CA GLU A 67 12.85 -6.31 5.36
C GLU A 67 12.67 -5.86 3.89
N ASP A 68 11.96 -6.67 3.09
CA ASP A 68 11.64 -6.32 1.71
C ASP A 68 10.67 -5.13 1.63
N ALA A 69 9.64 -5.10 2.49
CA ALA A 69 8.69 -4.00 2.56
C ALA A 69 9.36 -2.67 2.98
N MET A 70 10.31 -2.70 3.92
CA MET A 70 11.09 -1.53 4.34
C MET A 70 11.93 -0.92 3.20
N LYS A 71 12.40 -1.73 2.26
CA LYS A 71 13.15 -1.26 1.07
C LYS A 71 12.24 -0.61 0.02
N HIS A 72 10.93 -0.85 0.10
CA HIS A 72 9.92 -0.37 -0.84
C HIS A 72 8.94 0.61 -0.20
N LEU A 73 9.40 1.34 0.82
CA LEU A 73 8.62 2.43 1.41
C LEU A 73 8.38 3.54 0.40
N VAL A 74 7.15 4.03 0.38
CA VAL A 74 6.71 5.16 -0.44
C VAL A 74 5.97 6.17 0.42
N GLU A 75 6.13 7.44 0.08
CA GLU A 75 5.35 8.54 0.64
C GLU A 75 4.04 8.69 -0.15
N ILE A 76 2.95 8.90 0.56
CA ILE A 76 1.60 9.03 0.01
C ILE A 76 0.89 10.26 0.57
N PRO A 77 0.07 10.94 -0.23
CA PRO A 77 -0.64 12.14 0.21
C PRO A 77 -1.75 11.79 1.21
N LEU A 78 -1.78 12.50 2.33
CA LEU A 78 -2.87 12.50 3.31
C LEU A 78 -3.53 13.88 3.32
N ASP A 79 -4.86 13.93 3.22
CA ASP A 79 -5.66 15.15 3.41
C ASP A 79 -5.84 15.44 4.91
N ASP A 80 -6.28 16.66 5.25
CA ASP A 80 -6.54 17.09 6.65
C ASP A 80 -7.50 16.14 7.38
N ASN A 81 -8.48 15.59 6.67
CA ASN A 81 -9.45 14.61 7.19
C ASN A 81 -8.91 13.16 7.23
N LYS A 82 -7.61 12.97 7.06
CA LYS A 82 -7.01 11.62 6.92
C LYS A 82 -7.71 10.80 5.83
N SER A 83 -8.05 11.44 4.72
CA SER A 83 -8.64 10.85 3.52
C SER A 83 -7.72 11.07 2.30
N VAL A 84 -8.12 10.55 1.15
CA VAL A 84 -7.44 10.80 -0.12
C VAL A 84 -7.84 12.17 -0.70
N PRO A 85 -6.94 12.87 -1.41
CA PRO A 85 -7.24 14.20 -1.98
C PRO A 85 -8.33 14.15 -3.06
N HIS A 86 -8.39 13.09 -3.84
CA HIS A 86 -9.39 12.88 -4.90
C HIS A 86 -9.63 11.40 -5.17
N ASP A 87 -10.68 11.08 -5.92
CA ASP A 87 -10.98 9.71 -6.35
C ASP A 87 -9.95 9.26 -7.40
N TYR A 88 -9.48 8.01 -7.27
CA TYR A 88 -8.52 7.42 -8.18
C TYR A 88 -8.66 5.90 -8.29
N ILE A 89 -8.25 5.34 -9.41
CA ILE A 89 -8.16 3.89 -9.60
C ILE A 89 -6.68 3.53 -9.77
N GLY A 90 -6.12 2.85 -8.77
CA GLY A 90 -4.78 2.28 -8.85
C GLY A 90 -4.82 0.93 -9.54
N GLU A 91 -3.83 0.65 -10.39
CA GLU A 91 -3.75 -0.59 -11.16
C GLU A 91 -2.39 -1.26 -10.96
N PHE A 92 -2.43 -2.58 -10.82
CA PHE A 92 -1.23 -3.41 -10.82
C PHE A 92 -1.57 -4.82 -11.33
N GLY A 93 -0.94 -5.24 -12.42
CA GLY A 93 -1.30 -6.49 -13.10
C GLY A 93 -2.78 -6.50 -13.49
N GLY A 94 -3.50 -7.54 -13.09
CA GLY A 94 -4.95 -7.64 -13.31
C GLY A 94 -5.81 -7.08 -12.17
N ALA A 95 -5.22 -6.51 -11.13
CA ALA A 95 -5.96 -5.92 -10.01
C ALA A 95 -6.13 -4.41 -10.19
N ARG A 96 -7.30 -3.91 -9.81
CA ARG A 96 -7.63 -2.49 -9.74
C ARG A 96 -8.20 -2.17 -8.37
N ALA A 97 -7.69 -1.11 -7.76
CA ALA A 97 -8.18 -0.59 -6.49
C ALA A 97 -8.84 0.78 -6.72
N LEU A 98 -10.15 0.82 -6.60
CA LEU A 98 -10.90 2.08 -6.60
C LEU A 98 -10.75 2.71 -5.21
N LEU A 99 -10.22 3.93 -5.15
CA LEU A 99 -10.01 4.72 -3.95
C LEU A 99 -10.88 5.98 -4.05
N LYS A 100 -11.79 6.17 -3.10
CA LYS A 100 -12.73 7.29 -3.09
C LYS A 100 -12.58 8.12 -1.83
N ARG A 101 -12.55 9.42 -2.00
CA ARG A 101 -12.60 10.36 -0.89
C ARG A 101 -13.86 10.13 -0.05
N ALA A 102 -13.74 10.26 1.26
CA ALA A 102 -14.84 10.12 2.18
C ALA A 102 -14.82 11.24 3.22
N PRO A 103 -16.00 11.70 3.68
CA PRO A 103 -16.09 12.69 4.75
C PRO A 103 -15.61 12.10 6.08
N GLU A 104 -15.31 12.98 7.02
CA GLU A 104 -14.94 12.59 8.37
C GLU A 104 -16.02 11.74 9.04
N GLY A 105 -15.61 10.76 9.82
CA GLY A 105 -16.51 9.82 10.48
C GLY A 105 -16.92 8.59 9.65
N THR A 106 -16.54 8.51 8.38
CA THR A 106 -16.87 7.35 7.51
C THR A 106 -16.12 6.09 7.94
N GLY A 107 -14.88 6.22 8.45
CA GLY A 107 -14.02 5.09 8.71
C GLY A 107 -13.35 4.51 7.45
N ILE A 108 -12.64 3.40 7.61
CA ILE A 108 -11.98 2.70 6.50
C ILE A 108 -12.91 1.61 5.98
N ILE A 109 -13.50 1.86 4.81
CA ILE A 109 -14.34 0.87 4.10
C ILE A 109 -13.50 0.26 2.99
N ALA A 110 -12.85 -0.88 3.29
CA ALA A 110 -11.91 -1.53 2.41
C ALA A 110 -11.92 -3.06 2.59
N GLY A 111 -11.61 -3.79 1.54
CA GLY A 111 -11.31 -5.22 1.60
C GLY A 111 -9.98 -5.47 2.34
N GLY A 112 -9.82 -6.67 2.94
CA GLY A 112 -8.69 -7.00 3.83
C GLY A 112 -7.31 -6.55 3.34
N PRO A 113 -6.87 -6.92 2.12
CA PRO A 113 -5.56 -6.51 1.62
C PRO A 113 -5.38 -5.00 1.48
N ALA A 114 -6.38 -4.29 0.96
CA ALA A 114 -6.36 -2.84 0.83
C ALA A 114 -6.47 -2.15 2.19
N ARG A 115 -7.28 -2.70 3.12
CA ARG A 115 -7.43 -2.18 4.48
C ARG A 115 -6.09 -2.15 5.22
N SER A 116 -5.32 -3.23 5.18
CA SER A 116 -4.00 -3.29 5.82
C SER A 116 -3.06 -2.19 5.33
N VAL A 117 -3.08 -1.86 4.05
CA VAL A 117 -2.31 -0.76 3.49
C VAL A 117 -2.78 0.58 4.05
N LEU A 118 -4.09 0.82 4.04
CA LEU A 118 -4.69 2.11 4.42
C LEU A 118 -4.55 2.41 5.92
N GLU A 119 -4.72 1.39 6.77
CA GLU A 119 -4.52 1.52 8.22
C GLU A 119 -3.07 1.88 8.56
N LEU A 120 -2.10 1.16 7.98
CA LEU A 120 -0.68 1.40 8.20
C LEU A 120 -0.19 2.71 7.56
N ALA A 121 -0.85 3.17 6.52
CA ALA A 121 -0.59 4.46 5.90
C ALA A 121 -1.13 5.66 6.69
N GLY A 122 -2.07 5.43 7.63
CA GLY A 122 -2.65 6.46 8.48
C GLY A 122 -3.95 7.06 7.98
N TYR A 123 -4.58 6.47 6.97
CA TYR A 123 -5.94 6.87 6.58
C TYR A 123 -6.95 6.54 7.66
N LYS A 124 -7.95 7.40 7.81
CA LYS A 124 -9.09 7.20 8.75
C LYS A 124 -10.43 7.18 8.02
N ASN A 125 -10.55 7.91 6.92
CA ASN A 125 -11.80 8.09 6.19
C ASN A 125 -11.58 7.83 4.69
N ILE A 126 -11.96 6.64 4.24
CA ILE A 126 -11.80 6.26 2.82
C ILE A 126 -12.78 5.15 2.45
N ARG A 127 -13.30 5.20 1.24
CA ARG A 127 -14.10 4.14 0.64
C ARG A 127 -13.35 3.51 -0.51
N THR A 128 -13.25 2.20 -0.52
CA THR A 128 -12.52 1.47 -1.56
C THR A 128 -13.29 0.28 -2.09
N LYS A 129 -12.96 -0.11 -3.31
CA LYS A 129 -13.46 -1.34 -3.92
C LYS A 129 -12.35 -2.01 -4.71
N SER A 130 -12.12 -3.28 -4.43
CA SER A 130 -11.24 -4.10 -5.26
C SER A 130 -12.00 -4.55 -6.51
N LEU A 131 -11.45 -4.22 -7.67
CA LEU A 131 -11.99 -4.56 -8.99
C LEU A 131 -10.98 -5.46 -9.72
N GLY A 132 -11.47 -6.35 -10.58
CA GLY A 132 -10.62 -7.26 -11.33
C GLY A 132 -10.10 -8.42 -10.47
N SER A 133 -8.79 -8.65 -10.46
CA SER A 133 -8.18 -9.78 -9.77
C SER A 133 -8.27 -9.69 -8.25
N ASN A 134 -8.60 -10.83 -7.61
CA ASN A 134 -8.60 -10.99 -6.14
C ASN A 134 -7.26 -11.45 -5.56
N ASN A 135 -6.18 -11.44 -6.36
CA ASN A 135 -4.84 -11.77 -5.85
C ASN A 135 -4.42 -10.71 -4.82
N LYS A 136 -4.28 -11.14 -3.55
CA LYS A 136 -3.97 -10.25 -2.42
C LYS A 136 -2.72 -9.40 -2.64
N GLN A 137 -1.67 -9.97 -3.22
CA GLN A 137 -0.44 -9.24 -3.54
C GLN A 137 -0.70 -8.14 -4.57
N ASN A 138 -1.41 -8.46 -5.65
CA ASN A 138 -1.73 -7.48 -6.69
C ASN A 138 -2.65 -6.37 -6.16
N VAL A 139 -3.63 -6.71 -5.30
CA VAL A 139 -4.52 -5.71 -4.68
C VAL A 139 -3.74 -4.75 -3.77
N VAL A 140 -2.80 -5.26 -2.96
CA VAL A 140 -1.91 -4.42 -2.13
C VAL A 140 -1.10 -3.46 -3.00
N LEU A 141 -0.43 -3.98 -4.03
CA LEU A 141 0.40 -3.18 -4.93
C LEU A 141 -0.42 -2.19 -5.77
N ALA A 142 -1.64 -2.57 -6.21
CA ALA A 142 -2.55 -1.66 -6.89
C ALA A 142 -3.02 -0.52 -5.98
N THR A 143 -3.28 -0.81 -4.70
CA THR A 143 -3.63 0.21 -3.71
C THR A 143 -2.49 1.19 -3.50
N ILE A 144 -1.26 0.71 -3.27
CA ILE A 144 -0.07 1.56 -3.10
C ILE A 144 0.19 2.39 -4.36
N ALA A 145 0.12 1.78 -5.55
CA ALA A 145 0.31 2.48 -6.82
C ALA A 145 -0.73 3.59 -7.03
N GLY A 146 -2.00 3.33 -6.66
CA GLY A 146 -3.06 4.32 -6.72
C GLY A 146 -2.82 5.50 -5.78
N LEU A 147 -2.44 5.24 -4.54
CA LEU A 147 -2.14 6.27 -3.54
C LEU A 147 -0.93 7.14 -3.97
N GLN A 148 0.11 6.50 -4.50
CA GLN A 148 1.33 7.19 -4.96
C GLN A 148 1.11 8.04 -6.22
N ALA A 149 0.13 7.70 -7.05
CA ALA A 149 -0.21 8.44 -8.27
C ALA A 149 -1.07 9.67 -8.01
N MET A 150 -1.68 9.78 -6.84
CA MET A 150 -2.50 10.94 -6.47
C MET A 150 -1.64 12.18 -6.29
N LYS A 151 -2.23 13.34 -6.61
CA LYS A 151 -1.59 14.64 -6.44
C LYS A 151 -2.38 15.48 -5.46
N THR A 152 -1.67 16.20 -4.61
CA THR A 152 -2.29 17.18 -3.72
C THR A 152 -2.70 18.45 -4.48
N PRO A 153 -3.69 19.21 -3.99
CA PRO A 153 -4.07 20.50 -4.60
C PRO A 153 -2.88 21.47 -4.73
N GLU A 154 -1.98 21.48 -3.75
CA GLU A 154 -0.76 22.30 -3.74
C GLU A 154 0.19 21.91 -4.87
N GLU A 155 0.38 20.60 -5.08
CA GLU A 155 1.22 20.09 -6.16
C GLU A 155 0.64 20.48 -7.54
N VAL A 156 -0.68 20.35 -7.71
CA VAL A 156 -1.37 20.73 -8.94
C VAL A 156 -1.30 22.24 -9.17
N ALA A 157 -1.49 23.05 -8.13
CA ALA A 157 -1.38 24.51 -8.17
C ALA A 157 0.03 24.93 -8.63
N ARG A 158 1.06 24.35 -8.04
CA ARG A 158 2.46 24.59 -8.43
C ARG A 158 2.72 24.22 -9.90
N LEU A 159 2.21 23.07 -10.36
CA LEU A 159 2.40 22.63 -11.74
C LEU A 159 1.67 23.51 -12.76
N ARG A 160 0.54 24.10 -12.39
CA ARG A 160 -0.27 24.97 -13.25
C ARG A 160 0.06 26.46 -13.11
N GLY A 161 0.91 26.86 -12.16
CA GLY A 161 1.22 28.26 -11.86
C GLY A 161 0.03 29.05 -11.35
N LYS A 162 -0.89 28.39 -10.62
CA LYS A 162 -2.13 28.99 -10.07
C LYS A 162 -2.14 28.90 -8.55
N SER A 163 -3.02 29.66 -7.90
CA SER A 163 -3.25 29.54 -6.47
C SER A 163 -4.05 28.28 -6.14
N VAL A 164 -3.92 27.76 -4.91
CA VAL A 164 -4.67 26.58 -4.46
C VAL A 164 -6.18 26.88 -4.48
N SER A 165 -6.60 28.08 -4.12
CA SER A 165 -8.00 28.51 -4.17
C SER A 165 -8.60 28.47 -5.57
N GLU A 166 -7.82 28.73 -6.61
CA GLU A 166 -8.28 28.63 -8.02
C GLU A 166 -8.37 27.18 -8.52
N ILE A 167 -7.75 26.25 -7.83
CA ILE A 167 -7.77 24.82 -8.18
C ILE A 167 -8.92 24.10 -7.48
N VAL A 168 -9.19 24.46 -6.23
CA VAL A 168 -10.20 23.78 -5.39
C VAL A 168 -11.59 24.41 -5.58
N GLY A 169 -11.67 25.68 -5.97
CA GLY A 169 -12.93 26.43 -6.20
C GLY A 169 -13.43 27.11 -4.96
#